data_3928df8e69ef61538baf71d430dd959b
#
_entry.id   3928df8e69ef61538baf71d430dd959b
#
_cell.length_a   1.000
_cell.length_b   1.000
_cell.length_c   1.000
_cell.angle_alpha   90.00
_cell.angle_beta   90.00
_cell.angle_gamma   90.00
#
_symmetry.space_group_name_H-M   'P 1'
#
loop_
_entity.id
_entity.type
_entity.pdbx_description
1 polymer ?
#
loop_
_entity_poly.entity_id
_entity_poly.type
_entity_poly.pdbx_seq_one_letter_code
_entity_poly.pdbx_strand_id
1 'polypeptide(L)'
;INKLKEQGIDKNEIGREEFLKHAWAWKEEYGGKIINQLKKLGASADWERERFTMDEGCSKAVQEVFIRLYNKGYIYKGSRIINWCPVCQTSISDAEVEHEDQDGFFWHINYPVVGEEGKFVEIATTRPETLLGDTAVAVNPEDDRYKDLVGKMLKLPLTDREIPVIADAYVDKEFGTGCVKITPAHDPNDFEVGKRHNLEEINILNDDATINDLGGKYAGMDRYEARKAMVKDLEELGLLVKVVPHSHSVGTHDRCGTTVEPMIKPQWFVKMDEMAKAAIDTLKDGDLQFVPERFDKTYLHWLENIRDWCISRQLWWGHRIPAYYCDDCGETVVAKEMPKILSLIHISEPTRPY
;
A
#
# COMPACT_ATOMS: atom_id res chain seq x y z
N ILE A 1 6.14 0.76 -21.78
CA ILE A 1 7.20 1.55 -21.12
C ILE A 1 8.58 1.06 -21.59
N ASN A 2 8.89 -0.25 -21.46
CA ASN A 2 10.22 -0.78 -21.84
C ASN A 2 10.62 -0.44 -23.28
N LYS A 3 9.70 -0.59 -24.25
CA LYS A 3 9.95 -0.21 -25.66
C LYS A 3 10.30 1.29 -25.81
N LEU A 4 9.69 2.19 -25.05
CA LEU A 4 10.04 3.61 -25.06
C LEU A 4 11.44 3.84 -24.45
N LYS A 5 11.76 3.16 -23.35
CA LYS A 5 13.10 3.21 -22.74
C LYS A 5 14.19 2.72 -23.69
N GLU A 6 13.93 1.62 -24.44
CA GLU A 6 14.84 1.12 -25.48
C GLU A 6 15.10 2.15 -26.60
N GLN A 7 14.13 3.04 -26.84
CA GLN A 7 14.24 4.16 -27.79
C GLN A 7 14.83 5.43 -27.16
N GLY A 8 15.22 5.37 -25.87
CA GLY A 8 15.74 6.53 -25.15
C GLY A 8 14.67 7.57 -24.75
N ILE A 9 13.39 7.17 -24.75
CA ILE A 9 12.26 8.06 -24.46
C ILE A 9 11.78 7.83 -23.03
N ASP A 10 11.82 8.87 -22.19
CA ASP A 10 11.17 8.86 -20.88
C ASP A 10 9.70 9.30 -20.99
N LYS A 11 8.80 8.50 -20.42
CA LYS A 11 7.35 8.80 -20.43
C LYS A 11 7.03 10.15 -19.78
N ASN A 12 7.78 10.53 -18.73
CA ASN A 12 7.51 11.75 -17.98
C ASN A 12 7.93 13.01 -18.78
N GLU A 13 8.97 12.89 -19.64
CA GLU A 13 9.42 13.97 -20.52
C GLU A 13 8.42 14.25 -21.64
N ILE A 14 7.86 13.19 -22.25
CA ILE A 14 6.89 13.34 -23.35
C ILE A 14 5.48 13.70 -22.87
N GLY A 15 5.19 13.51 -21.58
CA GLY A 15 3.90 13.79 -21.00
C GLY A 15 2.83 12.74 -21.33
N ARG A 16 1.66 12.89 -20.64
CA ARG A 16 0.58 11.88 -20.68
C ARG A 16 -0.04 11.71 -22.07
N GLU A 17 -0.30 12.79 -22.79
CA GLU A 17 -0.99 12.72 -24.08
C GLU A 17 -0.16 11.97 -25.12
N GLU A 18 1.13 12.28 -25.22
CA GLU A 18 2.01 11.62 -26.17
C GLU A 18 2.24 10.15 -25.78
N PHE A 19 2.42 9.87 -24.49
CA PHE A 19 2.48 8.49 -23.99
C PHE A 19 1.23 7.68 -24.39
N LEU A 20 0.03 8.26 -24.29
CA LEU A 20 -1.21 7.59 -24.68
C LEU A 20 -1.25 7.27 -26.18
N LYS A 21 -0.73 8.13 -27.05
CA LYS A 21 -0.62 7.82 -28.49
C LYS A 21 0.25 6.59 -28.73
N HIS A 22 1.40 6.50 -28.05
CA HIS A 22 2.25 5.31 -28.12
C HIS A 22 1.56 4.05 -27.59
N ALA A 23 0.82 4.16 -26.48
CA ALA A 23 0.09 3.04 -25.91
C ALA A 23 -1.03 2.53 -26.84
N TRP A 24 -1.79 3.43 -27.45
CA TRP A 24 -2.83 3.06 -28.42
C TRP A 24 -2.25 2.48 -29.70
N ALA A 25 -1.15 3.05 -30.24
CA ALA A 25 -0.46 2.48 -31.40
C ALA A 25 0.05 1.06 -31.13
N TRP A 26 0.59 0.80 -29.92
CA TRP A 26 0.96 -0.55 -29.50
C TRP A 26 -0.23 -1.50 -29.47
N LYS A 27 -1.37 -1.06 -28.90
CA LYS A 27 -2.61 -1.85 -28.86
C LYS A 27 -3.08 -2.19 -30.28
N GLU A 28 -3.07 -1.25 -31.21
CA GLU A 28 -3.46 -1.49 -32.60
C GLU A 28 -2.52 -2.51 -33.29
N GLU A 29 -1.22 -2.40 -33.06
CA GLU A 29 -0.22 -3.31 -33.67
C GLU A 29 -0.33 -4.74 -33.12
N TYR A 30 -0.47 -4.89 -31.80
CA TYR A 30 -0.35 -6.20 -31.14
C TYR A 30 -1.68 -6.80 -30.70
N GLY A 31 -2.72 -6.02 -30.44
CA GLY A 31 -4.00 -6.49 -29.96
C GLY A 31 -4.68 -7.51 -30.89
N GLY A 32 -4.61 -7.29 -32.20
CA GLY A 32 -5.15 -8.22 -33.18
C GLY A 32 -4.32 -9.50 -33.40
N LYS A 33 -3.04 -9.50 -33.01
CA LYS A 33 -2.15 -10.66 -33.25
C LYS A 33 -2.59 -11.89 -32.47
N ILE A 34 -2.88 -11.75 -31.18
CA ILE A 34 -3.32 -12.86 -30.32
C ILE A 34 -4.63 -13.47 -30.82
N ILE A 35 -5.58 -12.65 -31.24
CA ILE A 35 -6.87 -13.11 -31.80
C ILE A 35 -6.64 -13.92 -33.05
N ASN A 36 -5.80 -13.44 -33.97
CA ASN A 36 -5.44 -14.15 -35.19
C ASN A 36 -4.72 -15.49 -34.92
N GLN A 37 -3.86 -15.51 -33.89
CA GLN A 37 -3.17 -16.74 -33.47
C GLN A 37 -4.15 -17.75 -32.90
N LEU A 38 -5.08 -17.33 -32.03
CA LEU A 38 -6.12 -18.20 -31.48
C LEU A 38 -7.02 -18.76 -32.56
N LYS A 39 -7.43 -17.95 -33.53
CA LYS A 39 -8.20 -18.43 -34.71
C LYS A 39 -7.44 -19.47 -35.52
N LYS A 40 -6.14 -19.33 -35.72
CA LYS A 40 -5.29 -20.30 -36.39
C LYS A 40 -5.14 -21.61 -35.63
N LEU A 41 -5.15 -21.54 -34.29
CA LEU A 41 -5.15 -22.73 -33.42
C LEU A 41 -6.50 -23.44 -33.37
N GLY A 42 -7.54 -22.90 -34.01
CA GLY A 42 -8.89 -23.46 -34.00
C GLY A 42 -9.66 -23.24 -32.69
N ALA A 43 -9.28 -22.24 -31.91
CA ALA A 43 -10.00 -21.91 -30.71
C ALA A 43 -11.45 -21.49 -31.02
N SER A 44 -12.39 -22.08 -30.27
CA SER A 44 -13.82 -21.81 -30.37
C SER A 44 -14.20 -20.66 -29.46
N ALA A 45 -14.46 -19.49 -30.04
CA ALA A 45 -14.92 -18.29 -29.31
C ALA A 45 -15.89 -17.51 -30.19
N ASP A 46 -16.72 -16.68 -29.55
CA ASP A 46 -17.61 -15.76 -30.26
C ASP A 46 -16.80 -14.48 -30.63
N TRP A 47 -16.12 -14.57 -31.76
CA TRP A 47 -15.23 -13.50 -32.26
C TRP A 47 -15.97 -12.21 -32.62
N GLU A 48 -17.30 -12.25 -32.83
CA GLU A 48 -18.11 -11.06 -33.10
C GLU A 48 -18.34 -10.23 -31.85
N ARG A 49 -18.21 -10.87 -30.66
CA ARG A 49 -18.32 -10.22 -29.35
C ARG A 49 -16.96 -9.93 -28.73
N GLU A 50 -15.90 -9.85 -29.53
CA GLU A 50 -14.62 -9.41 -29.04
C GLU A 50 -14.73 -8.03 -28.40
N ARG A 51 -14.20 -7.90 -27.18
CA ARG A 51 -14.19 -6.64 -26.43
C ARG A 51 -12.78 -6.34 -25.94
N PHE A 52 -12.47 -5.08 -25.92
CA PHE A 52 -11.26 -4.56 -25.26
C PHE A 52 -11.67 -3.82 -24.00
N THR A 53 -10.99 -4.10 -22.88
CA THR A 53 -11.37 -3.57 -21.57
C THR A 53 -11.46 -2.06 -21.48
N MET A 54 -10.74 -1.34 -22.34
CA MET A 54 -10.77 0.12 -22.43
C MET A 54 -11.52 0.65 -23.67
N ASP A 55 -12.34 -0.17 -24.33
CA ASP A 55 -13.23 0.32 -25.38
C ASP A 55 -14.31 1.26 -24.80
N GLU A 56 -14.98 2.00 -25.65
CA GLU A 56 -15.97 2.99 -25.24
C GLU A 56 -17.11 2.39 -24.39
N GLY A 57 -17.60 1.20 -24.76
CA GLY A 57 -18.68 0.53 -24.05
C GLY A 57 -18.26 0.07 -22.66
N CYS A 58 -17.08 -0.57 -22.54
CA CYS A 58 -16.52 -1.00 -21.27
C CYS A 58 -16.19 0.21 -20.39
N SER A 59 -15.63 1.28 -20.95
CA SER A 59 -15.35 2.53 -20.22
C SER A 59 -16.60 3.16 -19.65
N LYS A 60 -17.71 3.22 -20.42
CA LYS A 60 -19.01 3.72 -19.95
C LYS A 60 -19.57 2.83 -18.82
N ALA A 61 -19.43 1.51 -18.96
CA ALA A 61 -19.89 0.56 -17.93
C ALA A 61 -19.12 0.74 -16.61
N VAL A 62 -17.81 0.88 -16.66
CA VAL A 62 -16.97 1.12 -15.48
C VAL A 62 -17.38 2.43 -14.78
N GLN A 63 -17.57 3.52 -15.54
CA GLN A 63 -18.02 4.79 -14.96
C GLN A 63 -19.40 4.66 -14.31
N GLU A 64 -20.35 3.98 -14.96
CA GLU A 64 -21.70 3.76 -14.43
C GLU A 64 -21.65 2.97 -13.12
N VAL A 65 -20.87 1.89 -13.06
CA VAL A 65 -20.73 1.07 -11.85
C VAL A 65 -20.09 1.88 -10.73
N PHE A 66 -19.03 2.64 -11.02
CA PHE A 66 -18.41 3.52 -10.03
C PHE A 66 -19.41 4.50 -9.42
N ILE A 67 -20.17 5.22 -10.25
CA ILE A 67 -21.15 6.22 -9.79
C ILE A 67 -22.24 5.55 -8.96
N ARG A 68 -22.76 4.38 -9.40
CA ARG A 68 -23.79 3.66 -8.64
C ARG A 68 -23.31 3.22 -7.27
N LEU A 69 -22.10 2.66 -7.18
CA LEU A 69 -21.52 2.23 -5.91
C LEU A 69 -21.21 3.43 -5.00
N TYR A 70 -20.72 4.53 -5.57
CA TYR A 70 -20.51 5.78 -4.82
C TYR A 70 -21.82 6.31 -4.23
N ASN A 71 -22.88 6.41 -5.04
CA ASN A 71 -24.19 6.89 -4.59
C ASN A 71 -24.84 5.98 -3.53
N LYS A 72 -24.48 4.69 -3.51
CA LYS A 72 -24.88 3.74 -2.47
C LYS A 72 -24.00 3.81 -1.21
N GLY A 73 -22.93 4.61 -1.20
CA GLY A 73 -22.00 4.74 -0.09
C GLY A 73 -20.99 3.62 0.03
N TYR A 74 -20.88 2.73 -0.96
CA TYR A 74 -19.86 1.67 -1.00
C TYR A 74 -18.49 2.18 -1.43
N ILE A 75 -18.42 3.17 -2.32
CA ILE A 75 -17.17 3.80 -2.72
C ILE A 75 -16.94 5.08 -1.91
N TYR A 76 -15.71 5.25 -1.41
CA TYR A 76 -15.29 6.44 -0.69
C TYR A 76 -13.82 6.77 -0.98
N LYS A 77 -13.43 8.03 -0.74
CA LYS A 77 -12.04 8.47 -0.75
C LYS A 77 -11.55 8.58 0.69
N GLY A 78 -10.39 8.03 0.98
CA GLY A 78 -9.81 8.07 2.32
C GLY A 78 -8.31 7.83 2.32
N SER A 79 -7.64 8.29 3.38
CA SER A 79 -6.23 7.98 3.63
C SER A 79 -6.15 6.67 4.42
N ARG A 80 -5.50 5.69 3.85
CA ARG A 80 -5.24 4.38 4.47
C ARG A 80 -3.86 3.90 4.06
N ILE A 81 -3.33 2.96 4.82
CA ILE A 81 -2.13 2.26 4.42
C ILE A 81 -2.43 1.37 3.22
N ILE A 82 -1.61 1.47 2.20
CA ILE A 82 -1.72 0.73 0.94
C ILE A 82 -0.36 0.16 0.55
N ASN A 83 -0.35 -0.86 -0.28
CA ASN A 83 0.86 -1.31 -0.95
C ASN A 83 1.18 -0.34 -2.08
N TRP A 84 2.36 0.26 -2.05
CA TRP A 84 2.83 1.22 -3.03
C TRP A 84 4.05 0.68 -3.77
N CYS A 85 4.05 0.78 -5.09
CA CYS A 85 5.24 0.48 -5.88
C CYS A 85 6.04 1.76 -6.16
N PRO A 86 7.27 1.91 -5.63
CA PRO A 86 8.06 3.12 -5.82
C PRO A 86 8.58 3.30 -7.26
N VAL A 87 8.73 2.21 -8.01
CA VAL A 87 9.18 2.24 -9.42
C VAL A 87 8.05 2.58 -10.37
N CYS A 88 6.88 1.95 -10.19
CA CYS A 88 5.69 2.24 -10.99
C CYS A 88 4.96 3.50 -10.53
N GLN A 89 5.23 3.97 -9.31
CA GLN A 89 4.57 5.08 -8.62
C GLN A 89 3.06 4.95 -8.65
N THR A 90 2.58 3.79 -8.23
CA THR A 90 1.16 3.46 -8.16
C THR A 90 0.85 2.53 -7.01
N SER A 91 -0.40 2.58 -6.55
CA SER A 91 -0.93 1.60 -5.59
C SER A 91 -1.05 0.21 -6.22
N ILE A 92 -0.85 -0.80 -5.39
CA ILE A 92 -0.97 -2.23 -5.71
C ILE A 92 -2.03 -2.79 -4.74
N SER A 93 -3.02 -3.54 -5.25
CA SER A 93 -4.00 -4.20 -4.36
C SER A 93 -3.38 -5.42 -3.69
N ASP A 94 -3.96 -5.86 -2.57
CA ASP A 94 -3.48 -7.05 -1.85
C ASP A 94 -3.48 -8.30 -2.75
N ALA A 95 -4.42 -8.40 -3.68
CA ALA A 95 -4.49 -9.51 -4.65
C ALA A 95 -3.39 -9.47 -5.73
N GLU A 96 -2.73 -8.33 -5.94
CA GLU A 96 -1.63 -8.16 -6.89
C GLU A 96 -0.25 -8.33 -6.23
N VAL A 97 -0.20 -8.46 -4.88
CA VAL A 97 1.05 -8.67 -4.16
C VAL A 97 1.40 -10.14 -4.16
N GLU A 98 2.57 -10.46 -4.66
CA GLU A 98 3.19 -11.77 -4.61
C GLU A 98 4.23 -11.79 -3.49
N HIS A 99 4.26 -12.87 -2.72
CA HIS A 99 5.16 -12.99 -1.59
C HIS A 99 6.31 -13.94 -1.93
N GLU A 100 7.53 -13.45 -1.77
CA GLU A 100 8.75 -14.20 -2.01
C GLU A 100 9.62 -14.20 -0.76
N ASP A 101 10.15 -15.37 -0.39
CA ASP A 101 11.09 -15.48 0.71
C ASP A 101 12.45 -14.89 0.28
N GLN A 102 12.91 -13.90 1.03
CA GLN A 102 14.19 -13.24 0.78
C GLN A 102 15.08 -13.33 2.02
N ASP A 103 16.37 -13.56 1.77
CA ASP A 103 17.37 -13.51 2.81
C ASP A 103 17.60 -12.06 3.24
N GLY A 104 17.51 -11.85 4.54
CA GLY A 104 17.67 -10.56 5.17
C GLY A 104 18.28 -10.70 6.55
N PHE A 105 18.03 -9.73 7.40
CA PHE A 105 18.56 -9.70 8.74
C PHE A 105 17.53 -9.16 9.72
N PHE A 106 17.63 -9.57 10.98
CA PHE A 106 17.13 -8.83 12.12
C PHE A 106 18.24 -7.96 12.68
N TRP A 107 18.00 -6.66 12.71
CA TRP A 107 18.83 -5.70 13.41
C TRP A 107 18.26 -5.48 14.81
N HIS A 108 19.06 -5.82 15.82
CA HIS A 108 18.70 -5.62 17.22
C HIS A 108 19.24 -4.28 17.68
N ILE A 109 18.36 -3.38 18.10
CA ILE A 109 18.65 -1.99 18.40
C ILE A 109 18.16 -1.64 19.80
N ASN A 110 19.00 -1.00 20.60
CA ASN A 110 18.67 -0.50 21.91
C ASN A 110 18.01 0.89 21.86
N TYR A 111 16.80 1.01 22.41
CA TYR A 111 16.12 2.26 22.62
C TYR A 111 16.28 2.69 24.09
N PRO A 112 17.01 3.79 24.39
CA PRO A 112 17.27 4.23 25.75
C PRO A 112 15.98 4.63 26.48
N VAL A 113 15.82 4.24 27.74
CA VAL A 113 14.70 4.67 28.60
C VAL A 113 14.99 6.09 29.11
N VAL A 114 14.07 7.00 28.87
CA VAL A 114 14.21 8.40 29.32
C VAL A 114 14.25 8.47 30.84
N GLY A 115 15.27 9.17 31.37
CA GLY A 115 15.45 9.35 32.80
C GLY A 115 16.05 8.15 33.55
N GLU A 116 16.39 7.04 32.87
CA GLU A 116 17.01 5.86 33.49
C GLU A 116 18.33 5.53 32.75
N GLU A 117 19.44 6.08 33.22
CA GLU A 117 20.76 5.91 32.60
C GLU A 117 21.16 4.41 32.55
N GLY A 118 21.62 3.97 31.38
CA GLY A 118 22.05 2.59 31.16
C GLY A 118 20.92 1.58 30.97
N LYS A 119 19.64 2.01 30.97
CA LYS A 119 18.50 1.13 30.72
C LYS A 119 17.99 1.28 29.29
N PHE A 120 17.75 0.16 28.63
CA PHE A 120 17.35 0.10 27.24
C PHE A 120 16.18 -0.87 27.05
N VAL A 121 15.43 -0.65 25.98
CA VAL A 121 14.50 -1.65 25.41
C VAL A 121 15.10 -2.12 24.09
N GLU A 122 15.37 -3.41 23.97
CA GLU A 122 15.92 -4.01 22.75
C GLU A 122 14.79 -4.32 21.77
N ILE A 123 14.88 -3.76 20.57
CA ILE A 123 13.96 -3.96 19.46
C ILE A 123 14.64 -4.75 18.35
N ALA A 124 13.98 -5.75 17.78
CA ALA A 124 14.43 -6.45 16.58
C ALA A 124 13.58 -6.03 15.38
N THR A 125 14.21 -5.56 14.31
CA THR A 125 13.52 -5.12 13.09
C THR A 125 14.21 -5.63 11.83
N THR A 126 13.43 -5.93 10.79
CA THR A 126 13.93 -6.19 9.42
C THR A 126 14.04 -4.92 8.58
N ARG A 127 13.51 -3.79 9.08
CA ARG A 127 13.41 -2.52 8.34
C ARG A 127 13.94 -1.32 9.16
N PRO A 128 15.26 -1.25 9.41
CA PRO A 128 15.85 -0.13 10.16
C PRO A 128 15.58 1.24 9.51
N GLU A 129 15.44 1.30 8.19
CA GLU A 129 15.17 2.56 7.45
C GLU A 129 13.86 3.23 7.83
N THR A 130 12.89 2.49 8.37
CA THR A 130 11.61 3.07 8.82
C THR A 130 11.63 3.59 10.25
N LEU A 131 12.72 3.38 11.00
CA LEU A 131 12.87 3.74 12.41
C LEU A 131 12.52 5.22 12.68
N LEU A 132 12.88 6.13 11.76
CA LEU A 132 12.57 7.54 11.90
C LEU A 132 11.06 7.85 11.91
N GLY A 133 10.23 6.93 11.48
CA GLY A 133 8.77 7.02 11.51
C GLY A 133 8.13 6.36 12.75
N ASP A 134 8.92 5.81 13.67
CA ASP A 134 8.37 5.15 14.86
C ASP A 134 7.67 6.15 15.77
N THR A 135 6.52 5.75 16.33
CA THR A 135 5.70 6.58 17.22
C THR A 135 5.38 5.91 18.55
N ALA A 136 5.70 4.63 18.70
CA ALA A 136 5.65 3.90 19.96
C ALA A 136 6.50 2.63 19.90
N VAL A 137 6.72 2.03 21.06
CA VAL A 137 7.13 0.63 21.21
C VAL A 137 6.01 -0.11 21.92
N ALA A 138 5.51 -1.19 21.32
CA ALA A 138 4.47 -2.03 21.89
C ALA A 138 5.06 -3.24 22.60
N VAL A 139 4.45 -3.62 23.74
CA VAL A 139 4.73 -4.82 24.50
C VAL A 139 3.43 -5.55 24.81
N ASN A 140 3.49 -6.86 25.02
CA ASN A 140 2.29 -7.59 25.42
C ASN A 140 1.92 -7.26 26.88
N PRO A 141 0.64 -6.94 27.18
CA PRO A 141 0.20 -6.59 28.55
C PRO A 141 0.42 -7.72 29.56
N GLU A 142 0.52 -8.96 29.11
CA GLU A 142 0.76 -10.13 29.96
C GLU A 142 2.26 -10.48 30.10
N ASP A 143 3.16 -9.72 29.48
CA ASP A 143 4.59 -9.97 29.55
C ASP A 143 5.20 -9.30 30.79
N ASP A 144 5.53 -10.12 31.79
CA ASP A 144 6.10 -9.63 33.05
C ASP A 144 7.44 -8.93 32.89
N ARG A 145 8.17 -9.19 31.80
CA ARG A 145 9.49 -8.55 31.52
C ARG A 145 9.37 -7.03 31.31
N TYR A 146 8.22 -6.58 30.82
CA TYR A 146 8.04 -5.21 30.35
C TYR A 146 6.92 -4.43 31.04
N LYS A 147 6.20 -5.02 31.98
CA LYS A 147 5.08 -4.37 32.70
C LYS A 147 5.47 -3.02 33.32
N ASP A 148 6.67 -2.94 33.90
CA ASP A 148 7.17 -1.71 34.54
C ASP A 148 7.60 -0.63 33.54
N LEU A 149 7.63 -0.95 32.23
CA LEU A 149 8.00 -0.02 31.18
C LEU A 149 6.79 0.62 30.49
N VAL A 150 5.61 0.03 30.63
CA VAL A 150 4.37 0.58 30.03
C VAL A 150 4.14 2.00 30.56
N GLY A 151 3.95 2.94 29.65
CA GLY A 151 3.78 4.37 29.96
C GLY A 151 5.08 5.16 30.11
N LYS A 152 6.25 4.52 30.12
CA LYS A 152 7.53 5.23 30.08
C LYS A 152 7.85 5.70 28.66
N MET A 153 8.74 6.69 28.57
CA MET A 153 9.22 7.22 27.31
C MET A 153 10.57 6.60 26.95
N LEU A 154 10.75 6.35 25.67
CA LEU A 154 12.02 5.90 25.10
C LEU A 154 12.56 7.00 24.18
N LYS A 155 13.87 7.22 24.21
CA LYS A 155 14.52 8.05 23.21
C LYS A 155 14.60 7.31 21.89
N LEU A 156 13.98 7.85 20.84
CA LEU A 156 14.06 7.27 19.51
C LEU A 156 15.47 7.46 18.94
N PRO A 157 16.21 6.37 18.65
CA PRO A 157 17.56 6.50 18.10
C PRO A 157 17.61 7.36 16.83
N LEU A 158 18.74 8.02 16.60
CA LEU A 158 19.01 8.88 15.43
C LEU A 158 18.12 10.13 15.32
N THR A 159 17.32 10.42 16.34
CA THR A 159 16.42 11.59 16.41
C THR A 159 16.45 12.23 17.79
N ASP A 160 15.81 13.41 17.92
CA ASP A 160 15.58 14.05 19.21
C ASP A 160 14.19 13.73 19.79
N ARG A 161 13.42 12.83 19.15
CA ARG A 161 12.07 12.47 19.58
C ARG A 161 12.08 11.44 20.71
N GLU A 162 11.05 11.53 21.53
CA GLU A 162 10.72 10.55 22.55
C GLU A 162 9.39 9.87 22.18
N ILE A 163 9.32 8.55 22.34
CA ILE A 163 8.15 7.75 22.02
C ILE A 163 7.72 6.91 23.22
N PRO A 164 6.40 6.69 23.45
CA PRO A 164 5.92 5.92 24.57
C PRO A 164 6.06 4.41 24.39
N VAL A 165 6.19 3.71 25.50
CA VAL A 165 5.94 2.26 25.58
C VAL A 165 4.45 2.04 25.82
N ILE A 166 3.79 1.30 24.94
CA ILE A 166 2.36 0.98 25.00
C ILE A 166 2.13 -0.53 25.23
N ALA A 167 1.00 -0.88 25.80
CA ALA A 167 0.60 -2.29 25.95
C ALA A 167 -0.44 -2.65 24.88
N ASP A 168 -0.15 -3.66 24.05
CA ASP A 168 -1.07 -4.15 23.02
C ASP A 168 -0.96 -5.67 22.89
N ALA A 169 -2.10 -6.37 22.89
CA ALA A 169 -2.17 -7.83 22.77
C ALA A 169 -1.74 -8.36 21.39
N TYR A 170 -1.55 -7.48 20.42
CA TYR A 170 -0.96 -7.80 19.11
C TYR A 170 0.46 -8.38 19.23
N VAL A 171 1.23 -7.97 20.25
CA VAL A 171 2.62 -8.39 20.43
C VAL A 171 2.71 -9.83 20.88
N ASP A 172 3.39 -10.67 20.12
CA ASP A 172 3.73 -12.03 20.53
C ASP A 172 4.94 -12.01 21.48
N LYS A 173 4.74 -12.49 22.72
CA LYS A 173 5.77 -12.53 23.77
C LYS A 173 6.95 -13.43 23.43
N GLU A 174 6.72 -14.46 22.63
CA GLU A 174 7.73 -15.47 22.28
C GLU A 174 8.48 -15.14 20.99
N PHE A 175 8.02 -14.11 20.24
CA PHE A 175 8.66 -13.72 18.99
C PHE A 175 9.68 -12.60 19.19
N GLY A 176 10.90 -12.80 18.68
CA GLY A 176 11.96 -11.80 18.72
C GLY A 176 12.36 -11.41 20.15
N THR A 177 12.24 -10.12 20.47
CA THR A 177 12.51 -9.60 21.83
C THR A 177 11.26 -9.55 22.71
N GLY A 178 10.06 -9.76 22.15
CA GLY A 178 8.80 -9.50 22.81
C GLY A 178 8.41 -8.01 22.84
N CYS A 179 9.20 -7.18 22.17
CA CYS A 179 8.93 -5.75 21.94
C CYS A 179 8.88 -5.46 20.46
N VAL A 180 7.89 -4.69 20.01
CA VAL A 180 7.71 -4.32 18.61
C VAL A 180 7.71 -2.80 18.48
N LYS A 181 8.56 -2.27 17.60
CA LYS A 181 8.47 -0.85 17.20
C LYS A 181 7.18 -0.63 16.41
N ILE A 182 6.50 0.46 16.63
CA ILE A 182 5.24 0.79 15.94
C ILE A 182 5.46 1.98 15.02
N THR A 183 5.34 1.68 13.72
CA THR A 183 5.52 2.65 12.62
C THR A 183 4.24 2.70 11.78
N PRO A 184 3.19 3.38 12.21
CA PRO A 184 1.85 3.31 11.60
C PRO A 184 1.82 3.65 10.12
N ALA A 185 2.74 4.49 9.64
CA ALA A 185 2.78 4.89 8.24
C ALA A 185 3.46 3.86 7.30
N HIS A 186 4.14 2.83 7.85
CA HIS A 186 5.00 1.92 7.07
C HIS A 186 4.78 0.42 7.32
N ASP A 187 3.78 0.06 8.13
CA ASP A 187 3.37 -1.32 8.35
C ASP A 187 1.85 -1.41 8.59
N PRO A 188 1.14 -2.32 7.90
CA PRO A 188 -0.32 -2.44 8.03
C PRO A 188 -0.80 -2.83 9.44
N ASN A 189 -0.03 -3.65 10.15
CA ASN A 189 -0.38 -4.07 11.51
C ASN A 189 -0.11 -2.93 12.50
N ASP A 190 1.01 -2.23 12.33
CA ASP A 190 1.35 -1.04 13.13
C ASP A 190 0.33 0.09 12.92
N PHE A 191 -0.24 0.22 11.71
CA PHE A 191 -1.32 1.15 11.42
C PHE A 191 -2.57 0.87 12.26
N GLU A 192 -2.96 -0.41 12.39
CA GLU A 192 -4.11 -0.78 13.23
C GLU A 192 -3.81 -0.60 14.73
N VAL A 193 -2.58 -0.89 15.18
CA VAL A 193 -2.12 -0.56 16.55
C VAL A 193 -2.16 0.96 16.74
N GLY A 194 -1.64 1.72 15.78
CA GLY A 194 -1.63 3.17 15.81
C GLY A 194 -3.03 3.77 15.98
N LYS A 195 -4.03 3.25 15.28
CA LYS A 195 -5.43 3.66 15.44
C LYS A 195 -5.99 3.37 16.82
N ARG A 196 -5.73 2.17 17.36
CA ARG A 196 -6.21 1.79 18.69
C ARG A 196 -5.65 2.69 19.80
N HIS A 197 -4.40 3.11 19.63
CA HIS A 197 -3.68 3.93 20.60
C HIS A 197 -3.61 5.43 20.25
N ASN A 198 -4.28 5.84 19.15
CA ASN A 198 -4.27 7.22 18.65
C ASN A 198 -2.86 7.77 18.45
N LEU A 199 -1.96 6.96 17.86
CA LEU A 199 -0.59 7.35 17.56
C LEU A 199 -0.52 8.20 16.28
N GLU A 200 0.52 9.02 16.19
CA GLU A 200 0.80 9.82 15.00
C GLU A 200 1.25 8.94 13.82
N GLU A 201 0.82 9.28 12.60
CA GLU A 201 1.18 8.61 11.36
C GLU A 201 2.30 9.38 10.65
N ILE A 202 3.56 9.04 10.91
CA ILE A 202 4.72 9.74 10.36
C ILE A 202 5.25 9.00 9.14
N ASN A 203 4.91 9.50 7.95
CA ASN A 203 5.47 8.98 6.69
C ASN A 203 6.84 9.59 6.43
N ILE A 204 7.88 8.76 6.31
CA ILE A 204 9.27 9.17 6.07
C ILE A 204 9.75 8.89 4.64
N LEU A 205 8.92 8.36 3.77
CA LEU A 205 9.27 8.03 2.39
C LEU A 205 8.56 8.95 1.38
N ASN A 206 9.29 9.32 0.34
CA ASN A 206 8.75 9.90 -0.88
C ASN A 206 8.10 8.82 -1.77
N ASP A 207 7.43 9.23 -2.85
CA ASP A 207 6.74 8.32 -3.77
C ASP A 207 7.69 7.33 -4.49
N ASP A 208 8.95 7.67 -4.63
CA ASP A 208 10.01 6.83 -5.19
C ASP A 208 10.75 6.00 -4.12
N ALA A 209 10.27 6.01 -2.88
CA ALA A 209 10.86 5.39 -1.69
C ALA A 209 12.27 5.92 -1.33
N THR A 210 12.61 7.12 -1.74
CA THR A 210 13.68 7.87 -1.09
C THR A 210 13.21 8.42 0.25
N ILE A 211 14.13 8.63 1.19
CA ILE A 211 13.82 9.26 2.47
C ILE A 211 13.40 10.72 2.22
N ASN A 212 12.29 11.15 2.80
CA ASN A 212 11.82 12.52 2.68
C ASN A 212 12.53 13.49 3.66
N ASP A 213 12.12 14.75 3.67
CA ASP A 213 12.75 15.80 4.50
C ASP A 213 12.69 15.53 6.02
N LEU A 214 11.74 14.70 6.49
CA LEU A 214 11.66 14.29 7.90
C LEU A 214 12.81 13.36 8.31
N GLY A 215 13.51 12.78 7.35
CA GLY A 215 14.67 11.92 7.59
C GLY A 215 15.97 12.66 7.92
N GLY A 216 15.95 13.99 8.00
CA GLY A 216 17.12 14.80 8.37
C GLY A 216 18.33 14.54 7.47
N LYS A 217 19.46 14.09 8.04
CA LYS A 217 20.69 13.82 7.27
C LYS A 217 20.58 12.69 6.24
N TYR A 218 19.53 11.87 6.31
CA TYR A 218 19.27 10.78 5.36
C TYR A 218 18.31 11.19 4.23
N ALA A 219 17.77 12.41 4.26
CA ALA A 219 16.84 12.91 3.24
C ALA A 219 17.43 12.81 1.84
N GLY A 220 16.62 12.33 0.88
CA GLY A 220 17.01 12.11 -0.51
C GLY A 220 17.76 10.78 -0.78
N MET A 221 18.16 10.03 0.25
CA MET A 221 18.77 8.72 0.06
C MET A 221 17.72 7.69 -0.36
N ASP A 222 18.10 6.76 -1.25
CA ASP A 222 17.32 5.54 -1.45
C ASP A 222 17.15 4.76 -0.14
N ARG A 223 15.99 4.12 0.06
CA ARG A 223 15.66 3.41 1.30
C ARG A 223 16.73 2.39 1.74
N TYR A 224 17.35 1.68 0.80
CA TYR A 224 18.37 0.67 1.11
C TYR A 224 19.74 1.30 1.43
N GLU A 225 20.07 2.42 0.79
CA GLU A 225 21.25 3.21 1.13
C GLU A 225 21.08 3.89 2.50
N ALA A 226 19.91 4.43 2.77
CA ALA A 226 19.56 4.97 4.09
C ALA A 226 19.65 3.89 5.18
N ARG A 227 19.15 2.68 4.92
CA ARG A 227 19.28 1.54 5.84
C ARG A 227 20.74 1.29 6.22
N LYS A 228 21.64 1.23 5.23
CA LYS A 228 23.07 1.01 5.48
C LYS A 228 23.68 2.15 6.31
N ALA A 229 23.37 3.38 5.97
CA ALA A 229 23.86 4.56 6.68
C ALA A 229 23.34 4.60 8.13
N MET A 230 22.06 4.34 8.34
CA MET A 230 21.45 4.32 9.68
C MET A 230 22.01 3.20 10.55
N VAL A 231 22.20 2.00 10.01
CA VAL A 231 22.80 0.88 10.74
C VAL A 231 24.22 1.23 11.18
N LYS A 232 25.02 1.86 10.31
CA LYS A 232 26.37 2.31 10.65
C LYS A 232 26.35 3.35 11.77
N ASP A 233 25.44 4.32 11.70
CA ASP A 233 25.33 5.34 12.75
C ASP A 233 24.87 4.76 14.08
N LEU A 234 23.97 3.77 14.06
CA LEU A 234 23.56 3.03 15.27
C LEU A 234 24.72 2.25 15.90
N GLU A 235 25.60 1.67 15.07
CA GLU A 235 26.82 1.02 15.53
C GLU A 235 27.79 2.02 16.18
N GLU A 236 28.03 3.16 15.54
CA GLU A 236 28.89 4.24 16.06
C GLU A 236 28.37 4.81 17.39
N LEU A 237 27.04 4.87 17.57
CA LEU A 237 26.40 5.27 18.82
C LEU A 237 26.37 4.18 19.90
N GLY A 238 26.79 2.96 19.59
CA GLY A 238 26.74 1.83 20.51
C GLY A 238 25.32 1.34 20.80
N LEU A 239 24.36 1.67 19.92
CA LEU A 239 22.95 1.27 20.05
C LEU A 239 22.62 0.01 19.23
N LEU A 240 23.45 -0.39 18.27
CA LEU A 240 23.31 -1.65 17.57
C LEU A 240 23.85 -2.81 18.44
N VAL A 241 22.98 -3.73 18.83
CA VAL A 241 23.34 -4.85 19.73
C VAL A 241 23.94 -6.01 18.94
N LYS A 242 23.25 -6.44 17.89
CA LYS A 242 23.66 -7.54 17.00
C LYS A 242 22.87 -7.52 15.71
N VAL A 243 23.38 -8.22 14.70
CA VAL A 243 22.71 -8.48 13.42
C VAL A 243 22.58 -9.97 13.24
N VAL A 244 21.37 -10.48 13.08
CA VAL A 244 21.08 -11.91 12.97
C VAL A 244 20.51 -12.21 11.58
N PRO A 245 21.07 -13.15 10.80
CA PRO A 245 20.46 -13.57 9.54
C PRO A 245 19.02 -14.05 9.75
N HIS A 246 18.13 -13.61 8.89
CA HIS A 246 16.70 -13.94 8.96
C HIS A 246 16.10 -13.96 7.57
N SER A 247 15.48 -15.06 7.18
CA SER A 247 14.69 -15.13 5.96
C SER A 247 13.26 -14.73 6.26
N HIS A 248 12.70 -13.83 5.48
CA HIS A 248 11.33 -13.34 5.67
C HIS A 248 10.64 -13.14 4.33
N SER A 249 9.33 -13.23 4.36
CA SER A 249 8.47 -13.05 3.19
C SER A 249 8.35 -11.57 2.85
N VAL A 250 8.69 -11.21 1.62
CA VAL A 250 8.66 -9.84 1.10
C VAL A 250 7.63 -9.74 -0.02
N GLY A 251 6.78 -8.74 0.05
CA GLY A 251 5.78 -8.47 -0.99
C GLY A 251 6.42 -7.83 -2.22
N THR A 252 6.21 -8.43 -3.38
CA THR A 252 6.56 -7.91 -4.71
C THR A 252 5.31 -7.84 -5.58
N HIS A 253 5.43 -7.51 -6.86
CA HIS A 253 4.32 -7.61 -7.83
C HIS A 253 4.85 -7.86 -9.26
N ASP A 254 4.03 -8.48 -10.08
CA ASP A 254 4.37 -9.02 -11.40
C ASP A 254 4.81 -7.98 -12.46
N ARG A 255 4.40 -6.70 -12.31
CA ARG A 255 4.69 -5.66 -13.33
C ARG A 255 6.17 -5.28 -13.41
N CYS A 256 6.86 -5.20 -12.29
CA CYS A 256 8.27 -4.80 -12.27
C CYS A 256 9.13 -5.56 -11.26
N GLY A 257 8.58 -6.49 -10.48
CA GLY A 257 9.31 -7.29 -9.50
C GLY A 257 9.89 -6.50 -8.32
N THR A 258 9.50 -5.22 -8.17
CA THR A 258 10.01 -4.38 -7.08
C THR A 258 9.27 -4.68 -5.79
N THR A 259 10.00 -4.69 -4.68
CA THR A 259 9.42 -4.75 -3.33
C THR A 259 8.47 -3.58 -3.12
N VAL A 260 7.22 -3.90 -2.76
CA VAL A 260 6.21 -2.90 -2.42
C VAL A 260 6.48 -2.27 -1.07
N GLU A 261 6.12 -0.99 -0.92
CA GLU A 261 6.23 -0.25 0.33
C GLU A 261 4.83 0.02 0.88
N PRO A 262 4.53 -0.44 2.10
CA PRO A 262 3.35 0.04 2.79
C PRO A 262 3.47 1.56 3.05
N MET A 263 2.51 2.33 2.55
CA MET A 263 2.49 3.80 2.69
C MET A 263 1.07 4.31 2.90
N ILE A 264 0.90 5.33 3.71
CA ILE A 264 -0.39 6.01 3.86
C ILE A 264 -0.56 7.00 2.72
N LYS A 265 -1.63 6.80 1.94
CA LYS A 265 -1.99 7.70 0.83
C LYS A 265 -3.49 7.86 0.69
N PRO A 266 -3.98 9.03 0.25
CA PRO A 266 -5.38 9.22 -0.12
C PRO A 266 -5.68 8.43 -1.39
N GLN A 267 -6.62 7.49 -1.32
CA GLN A 267 -7.03 6.62 -2.41
C GLN A 267 -8.55 6.44 -2.43
N TRP A 268 -9.07 5.87 -3.52
CA TRP A 268 -10.45 5.45 -3.62
C TRP A 268 -10.59 3.99 -3.24
N PHE A 269 -11.54 3.71 -2.36
CA PHE A 269 -11.79 2.38 -1.81
C PHE A 269 -13.23 1.94 -2.01
N VAL A 270 -13.43 0.63 -2.12
CA VAL A 270 -14.73 -0.03 -2.02
C VAL A 270 -14.83 -0.69 -0.64
N LYS A 271 -15.90 -0.38 0.11
CA LYS A 271 -16.24 -1.09 1.35
C LYS A 271 -16.64 -2.52 1.01
N MET A 272 -15.95 -3.48 1.56
CA MET A 272 -16.15 -4.89 1.22
C MET A 272 -17.00 -5.66 2.22
N ASP A 273 -17.13 -5.20 3.47
CA ASP A 273 -17.73 -5.94 4.58
C ASP A 273 -19.14 -6.48 4.28
N GLU A 274 -20.06 -5.61 3.82
CA GLU A 274 -21.45 -6.01 3.54
C GLU A 274 -21.53 -6.99 2.37
N MET A 275 -20.72 -6.79 1.34
CA MET A 275 -20.67 -7.67 0.17
C MET A 275 -20.07 -9.03 0.54
N ALA A 276 -19.00 -9.04 1.33
CA ALA A 276 -18.39 -10.26 1.83
C ALA A 276 -19.34 -11.04 2.72
N LYS A 277 -20.05 -10.37 3.62
CA LYS A 277 -21.07 -10.99 4.48
C LYS A 277 -22.14 -11.67 3.65
N ALA A 278 -22.72 -10.99 2.67
CA ALA A 278 -23.73 -11.58 1.78
C ALA A 278 -23.21 -12.82 1.05
N ALA A 279 -21.97 -12.79 0.57
CA ALA A 279 -21.33 -13.92 -0.09
C ALA A 279 -21.08 -15.11 0.87
N ILE A 280 -20.67 -14.84 2.11
CA ILE A 280 -20.50 -15.85 3.17
C ILE A 280 -21.84 -16.49 3.52
N ASP A 281 -22.90 -15.69 3.70
CA ASP A 281 -24.24 -16.15 4.04
C ASP A 281 -24.77 -17.08 2.95
N THR A 282 -24.57 -16.77 1.66
CA THR A 282 -24.96 -17.60 0.51
C THR A 282 -24.34 -19.01 0.57
N LEU A 283 -23.08 -19.14 1.01
CA LEU A 283 -22.43 -20.44 1.19
C LEU A 283 -23.02 -21.18 2.42
N LYS A 284 -23.21 -20.48 3.54
CA LYS A 284 -23.73 -21.07 4.78
C LYS A 284 -25.18 -21.54 4.64
N ASP A 285 -25.98 -20.84 3.86
CA ASP A 285 -27.38 -21.19 3.58
C ASP A 285 -27.51 -22.34 2.56
N GLY A 286 -26.40 -22.73 1.91
CA GLY A 286 -26.36 -23.80 0.93
C GLY A 286 -26.77 -23.41 -0.48
N ASP A 287 -27.02 -22.14 -0.75
CA ASP A 287 -27.33 -21.61 -2.08
C ASP A 287 -26.11 -21.62 -3.02
N LEU A 288 -24.90 -21.60 -2.46
CA LEU A 288 -23.62 -21.78 -3.14
C LEU A 288 -22.95 -23.05 -2.60
N GLN A 289 -22.44 -23.88 -3.52
CA GLN A 289 -21.69 -25.10 -3.17
C GLN A 289 -20.44 -25.21 -4.04
N PHE A 290 -19.30 -25.55 -3.45
CA PHE A 290 -18.08 -25.84 -4.19
C PHE A 290 -17.89 -27.32 -4.42
N VAL A 291 -17.43 -27.70 -5.60
CA VAL A 291 -17.04 -29.07 -5.92
C VAL A 291 -15.56 -29.08 -6.33
N PRO A 292 -14.69 -29.68 -5.53
CA PRO A 292 -14.94 -30.34 -4.23
C PRO A 292 -15.11 -29.32 -3.07
N GLU A 293 -15.84 -29.72 -2.05
CA GLU A 293 -16.20 -28.94 -0.85
C GLU A 293 -14.98 -28.30 -0.13
N ARG A 294 -13.79 -28.89 -0.27
CA ARG A 294 -12.56 -28.32 0.35
C ARG A 294 -12.30 -26.85 0.00
N PHE A 295 -12.84 -26.36 -1.12
CA PHE A 295 -12.69 -24.96 -1.53
C PHE A 295 -13.54 -23.98 -0.71
N ASP A 296 -14.53 -24.48 0.05
CA ASP A 296 -15.29 -23.66 1.00
C ASP A 296 -14.36 -22.96 1.99
N LYS A 297 -13.36 -23.68 2.50
CA LYS A 297 -12.37 -23.12 3.42
C LYS A 297 -11.56 -21.98 2.82
N THR A 298 -11.15 -22.13 1.57
CA THR A 298 -10.41 -21.09 0.84
C THR A 298 -11.30 -19.88 0.60
N TYR A 299 -12.54 -20.09 0.19
CA TYR A 299 -13.52 -19.04 -0.04
C TYR A 299 -13.81 -18.24 1.24
N LEU A 300 -14.13 -18.94 2.34
CA LEU A 300 -14.38 -18.32 3.63
C LEU A 300 -13.17 -17.57 4.15
N HIS A 301 -11.97 -18.15 4.06
CA HIS A 301 -10.75 -17.50 4.50
C HIS A 301 -10.52 -16.15 3.80
N TRP A 302 -10.74 -16.07 2.50
CA TRP A 302 -10.62 -14.81 1.76
C TRP A 302 -11.67 -13.79 2.17
N LEU A 303 -12.93 -14.19 2.32
CA LEU A 303 -14.02 -13.27 2.63
C LEU A 303 -14.04 -12.81 4.09
N GLU A 304 -13.68 -13.68 5.03
CA GLU A 304 -13.62 -13.35 6.46
C GLU A 304 -12.45 -12.42 6.80
N ASN A 305 -11.40 -12.41 5.96
CA ASN A 305 -10.23 -11.54 6.14
C ASN A 305 -10.16 -10.42 5.10
N ILE A 306 -11.23 -10.19 4.34
CA ILE A 306 -11.23 -9.18 3.29
C ILE A 306 -11.13 -7.77 3.88
N ARG A 307 -10.30 -6.95 3.24
CA ARG A 307 -10.18 -5.52 3.56
C ARG A 307 -10.84 -4.69 2.48
N ASP A 308 -11.06 -3.40 2.77
CA ASP A 308 -11.56 -2.45 1.77
C ASP A 308 -10.63 -2.44 0.56
N TRP A 309 -11.20 -2.60 -0.61
CA TRP A 309 -10.44 -2.73 -1.86
C TRP A 309 -10.01 -1.38 -2.40
N CYS A 310 -8.70 -1.15 -2.49
CA CYS A 310 -8.14 0.02 -3.17
C CYS A 310 -8.32 -0.12 -4.68
N ILE A 311 -9.15 0.73 -5.29
CA ILE A 311 -9.49 0.68 -6.71
C ILE A 311 -8.78 1.73 -7.55
N SER A 312 -8.22 2.76 -6.94
CA SER A 312 -7.46 3.78 -7.69
C SER A 312 -6.06 3.32 -8.05
N ARG A 313 -5.61 3.70 -9.23
CA ARG A 313 -4.26 3.49 -9.75
C ARG A 313 -3.77 4.77 -10.41
N GLN A 314 -2.50 5.10 -10.23
CA GLN A 314 -1.85 6.27 -10.83
C GLN A 314 -1.28 5.94 -12.21
N LEU A 315 -2.02 5.15 -13.00
CA LEU A 315 -1.65 4.76 -14.34
C LEU A 315 -2.24 5.73 -15.37
N TRP A 316 -1.43 6.17 -16.31
CA TRP A 316 -1.89 7.05 -17.38
C TRP A 316 -2.81 6.34 -18.37
N TRP A 317 -2.56 5.07 -18.65
CA TRP A 317 -3.39 4.24 -19.52
C TRP A 317 -4.29 3.33 -18.68
N GLY A 318 -5.52 3.77 -18.51
CA GLY A 318 -6.54 3.12 -17.68
C GLY A 318 -7.84 3.91 -17.69
N HIS A 319 -8.88 3.37 -17.06
CA HIS A 319 -10.14 4.08 -16.87
C HIS A 319 -9.94 5.25 -15.91
N ARG A 320 -10.44 6.43 -16.30
CA ARG A 320 -10.43 7.60 -15.42
C ARG A 320 -11.56 7.49 -14.40
N ILE A 321 -11.23 7.71 -13.13
CA ILE A 321 -12.24 7.83 -12.07
C ILE A 321 -13.09 9.09 -12.35
N PRO A 322 -14.45 8.97 -12.38
CA PRO A 322 -15.33 10.07 -12.72
C PRO A 322 -15.56 11.00 -11.51
N ALA A 323 -14.47 11.53 -10.95
CA ALA A 323 -14.47 12.44 -9.81
C ALA A 323 -13.81 13.76 -10.20
N TYR A 324 -14.44 14.88 -9.82
CA TYR A 324 -14.00 16.24 -10.07
C TYR A 324 -13.76 16.94 -8.74
N TYR A 325 -12.65 17.64 -8.63
CA TYR A 325 -12.22 18.31 -7.41
C TYR A 325 -12.27 19.81 -7.59
N CYS A 326 -12.74 20.51 -6.57
CA CYS A 326 -12.65 21.96 -6.52
C CYS A 326 -11.35 22.38 -5.84
N ASP A 327 -10.51 23.13 -6.54
CA ASP A 327 -9.23 23.59 -5.99
C ASP A 327 -9.42 24.66 -4.88
N ASP A 328 -10.56 25.39 -4.89
CA ASP A 328 -10.82 26.46 -3.93
C ASP A 328 -11.37 25.97 -2.59
N CYS A 329 -12.26 24.95 -2.62
CA CYS A 329 -12.95 24.48 -1.40
C CYS A 329 -12.70 23.00 -1.07
N GLY A 330 -11.99 22.25 -1.92
CA GLY A 330 -11.70 20.83 -1.73
C GLY A 330 -12.91 19.89 -1.95
N GLU A 331 -14.06 20.41 -2.36
CA GLU A 331 -15.26 19.61 -2.61
C GLU A 331 -15.03 18.61 -3.74
N THR A 332 -15.58 17.41 -3.59
CA THR A 332 -15.46 16.33 -4.57
C THR A 332 -16.82 15.99 -5.16
N VAL A 333 -16.96 16.05 -6.47
CA VAL A 333 -18.19 15.69 -7.18
C VAL A 333 -17.94 14.47 -8.06
N VAL A 334 -18.74 13.42 -7.88
CA VAL A 334 -18.72 12.22 -8.71
C VAL A 334 -19.85 12.28 -9.74
N ALA A 335 -19.51 12.38 -11.03
CA ALA A 335 -20.45 12.52 -12.12
C ALA A 335 -19.89 11.95 -13.43
N LYS A 336 -20.78 11.61 -14.40
CA LYS A 336 -20.35 11.13 -15.74
C LYS A 336 -19.61 12.20 -16.54
N GLU A 337 -20.04 13.44 -16.38
CA GLU A 337 -19.47 14.60 -17.06
C GLU A 337 -19.10 15.67 -16.04
N MET A 338 -18.13 16.51 -16.39
CA MET A 338 -17.78 17.66 -15.57
C MET A 338 -19.02 18.55 -15.37
N PRO A 339 -19.36 18.87 -14.12
CA PRO A 339 -20.49 19.77 -13.85
C PRO A 339 -20.26 21.13 -14.52
N LYS A 340 -21.22 21.56 -15.33
CA LYS A 340 -21.15 22.85 -16.08
C LYS A 340 -21.30 24.08 -15.19
N ILE A 341 -22.02 23.97 -14.10
CA ILE A 341 -22.21 25.01 -13.10
C ILE A 341 -22.49 24.35 -11.75
N LEU A 342 -21.64 24.63 -10.77
CA LEU A 342 -22.01 24.51 -9.37
C LEU A 342 -22.16 25.95 -8.88
N SER A 343 -23.40 26.39 -8.67
CA SER A 343 -23.75 27.78 -8.44
C SER A 343 -23.15 28.43 -7.17
N LEU A 344 -22.34 27.71 -6.43
CA LEU A 344 -21.64 28.15 -5.22
C LEU A 344 -20.23 27.57 -5.08
N ILE A 345 -19.75 26.77 -6.06
CA ILE A 345 -18.46 26.07 -5.96
C ILE A 345 -17.71 26.25 -7.28
N HIS A 346 -16.52 26.84 -7.22
CA HIS A 346 -15.62 26.95 -8.36
C HIS A 346 -14.96 25.57 -8.61
N ILE A 347 -15.38 24.85 -9.65
CA ILE A 347 -14.71 23.63 -10.06
C ILE A 347 -13.74 23.99 -11.17
N SER A 348 -12.47 23.83 -10.92
CA SER A 348 -11.41 23.85 -11.92
C SER A 348 -11.35 22.50 -12.64
N GLU A 349 -10.78 22.47 -13.85
CA GLU A 349 -10.52 21.21 -14.54
C GLU A 349 -9.76 20.23 -13.66
N PRO A 350 -10.07 18.91 -13.72
CA PRO A 350 -9.35 17.92 -12.92
C PRO A 350 -7.88 17.94 -13.30
N THR A 351 -7.08 18.59 -12.48
CA THR A 351 -5.66 18.84 -12.76
C THR A 351 -4.80 17.62 -12.58
N ARG A 352 -5.29 16.51 -11.98
CA ARG A 352 -4.54 15.26 -11.91
C ARG A 352 -5.46 14.04 -11.88
N PRO A 353 -5.23 13.03 -12.73
CA PRO A 353 -5.80 11.70 -12.52
C PRO A 353 -5.07 11.05 -11.34
N TYR A 354 -5.78 10.74 -10.30
CA TYR A 354 -5.33 9.80 -9.29
C TYR A 354 -5.54 8.38 -9.76
#